data_00e7d03ffe9943884408f67b8cd21488
#
_entry.id   00e7d03ffe9943884408f67b8cd21488
#
_cell.length_a   1.000
_cell.length_b   1.000
_cell.length_c   1.000
_cell.angle_alpha   90.00
_cell.angle_beta   90.00
_cell.angle_gamma   90.00
#
_symmetry.space_group_name_H-M   'P 1'
#
loop_
_entity.id
_entity.type
_entity.pdbx_description
1 polymer ?
#
loop_
_entity_poly.entity_id
_entity_poly.type
_entity_poly.pdbx_seq_one_letter_code
_entity_poly.pdbx_strand_id
1 'polypeptide(L)'
;MEFKLMKVTGIDDALMSLKMSYRHWTEEAHIQAVNDVHNYTDIYGKVISGDQAYDTTGYLNFLYSLDKLAKWGAGVGNGEAYVGDGHETILRFIDFTFITEGLHRGAQDDLDAHAVRFNNRIVRASTRLAHFDDEKSDWYKGKILSVADALKITDDMLPTMISDEDGTVWIYRGNGYVRSDLIGDKDVLRGTYPLSIPSTAIWKINFQDLRHVYMRRNIKTTAAPELKEGIEQLADQIEEWIPGDLGKLIRHDYAKVGENEYKLVHIHDIQKVYNPRDSK
;
A
#
# COMPACT_ATOMS: atom_id res chain seq x y z
N MET A 1 -10.67 1.63 9.96
CA MET A 1 -9.84 1.44 8.73
C MET A 1 -8.71 0.51 9.08
N GLU A 2 -8.47 -0.51 8.26
CA GLU A 2 -7.43 -1.52 8.46
C GLU A 2 -6.74 -1.83 7.12
N PHE A 3 -5.41 -1.93 7.14
CA PHE A 3 -4.61 -2.52 6.06
C PHE A 3 -4.05 -3.85 6.55
N LYS A 4 -4.31 -4.91 5.81
CA LYS A 4 -3.94 -6.26 6.21
C LYS A 4 -3.14 -6.96 5.12
N LEU A 5 -1.87 -7.26 5.41
CA LEU A 5 -1.01 -8.05 4.53
C LEU A 5 -1.54 -9.49 4.46
N MET A 6 -1.72 -10.00 3.26
CA MET A 6 -2.29 -11.33 3.01
C MET A 6 -1.26 -12.30 2.44
N LYS A 7 -0.31 -11.79 1.64
CA LYS A 7 0.66 -12.63 0.96
C LYS A 7 1.86 -11.84 0.47
N VAL A 8 3.03 -12.46 0.53
CA VAL A 8 4.28 -12.04 -0.13
C VAL A 8 4.67 -13.09 -1.15
N THR A 9 5.08 -12.70 -2.35
CA THR A 9 5.53 -13.64 -3.41
C THR A 9 6.73 -13.06 -4.14
N GLY A 10 7.50 -13.94 -4.83
CA GLY A 10 8.59 -13.55 -5.72
C GLY A 10 9.92 -13.22 -5.01
N ILE A 11 10.10 -13.62 -3.77
CA ILE A 11 11.39 -13.51 -3.07
C ILE A 11 12.46 -14.35 -3.79
N ASP A 12 12.11 -15.54 -4.24
CA ASP A 12 12.94 -16.43 -5.06
C ASP A 12 13.36 -15.76 -6.37
N ASP A 13 12.42 -15.16 -7.09
CA ASP A 13 12.70 -14.42 -8.32
C ASP A 13 13.60 -13.21 -8.08
N ALA A 14 13.43 -12.49 -6.97
CA ALA A 14 14.30 -11.38 -6.58
C ALA A 14 15.72 -11.85 -6.26
N LEU A 15 15.88 -12.96 -5.54
CA LEU A 15 17.17 -13.58 -5.25
C LEU A 15 17.85 -14.04 -6.55
N MET A 16 17.10 -14.59 -7.49
CA MET A 16 17.58 -14.95 -8.82
C MET A 16 18.04 -13.73 -9.62
N SER A 17 17.25 -12.68 -9.61
CA SER A 17 17.58 -11.40 -10.27
C SER A 17 18.88 -10.81 -9.73
N LEU A 18 19.12 -10.92 -8.41
CA LEU A 18 20.38 -10.56 -7.77
C LEU A 18 21.55 -11.40 -8.31
N LYS A 19 21.39 -12.73 -8.42
CA LYS A 19 22.42 -13.62 -9.00
C LYS A 19 22.72 -13.27 -10.46
N MET A 20 21.70 -13.01 -11.26
CA MET A 20 21.83 -12.57 -12.66
C MET A 20 22.67 -11.30 -12.78
N SER A 21 22.43 -10.29 -11.92
CA SER A 21 23.14 -9.02 -11.95
C SER A 21 24.65 -9.16 -11.70
N TYR A 22 25.08 -10.21 -11.00
CA TYR A 22 26.49 -10.57 -10.80
C TYR A 22 27.07 -11.54 -11.83
N ARG A 23 26.28 -11.94 -12.83
CA ARG A 23 26.65 -13.00 -13.78
C ARG A 23 26.94 -14.36 -13.12
N HIS A 24 26.32 -14.65 -11.99
CA HIS A 24 26.44 -15.91 -11.23
C HIS A 24 25.14 -16.73 -11.30
N TRP A 25 24.38 -16.56 -12.37
CA TRP A 25 23.21 -17.38 -12.59
C TRP A 25 23.60 -18.78 -13.05
N THR A 26 23.06 -19.78 -12.39
CA THR A 26 23.05 -21.18 -12.81
C THR A 26 21.71 -21.80 -12.48
N GLU A 27 21.38 -22.92 -13.08
CA GLU A 27 20.15 -23.64 -12.78
C GLU A 27 20.11 -24.10 -11.30
N GLU A 28 21.27 -24.56 -10.78
CA GLU A 28 21.41 -24.96 -9.38
C GLU A 28 21.16 -23.77 -8.43
N ALA A 29 21.66 -22.59 -8.77
CA ALA A 29 21.40 -21.38 -7.98
C ALA A 29 19.91 -21.00 -7.98
N HIS A 30 19.22 -21.25 -9.08
CA HIS A 30 17.76 -21.07 -9.16
C HIS A 30 17.03 -22.05 -8.27
N ILE A 31 17.30 -23.34 -8.44
CA ILE A 31 16.71 -24.40 -7.61
C ILE A 31 16.96 -24.12 -6.12
N GLN A 32 18.17 -23.69 -5.76
CA GLN A 32 18.48 -23.34 -4.37
C GLN A 32 17.62 -22.16 -3.86
N ALA A 33 17.46 -21.09 -4.62
CA ALA A 33 16.63 -19.94 -4.22
C ALA A 33 15.16 -20.34 -4.01
N VAL A 34 14.60 -21.17 -4.89
CA VAL A 34 13.24 -21.70 -4.76
C VAL A 34 13.11 -22.57 -3.51
N ASN A 35 14.09 -23.47 -3.28
CA ASN A 35 14.10 -24.34 -2.11
C ASN A 35 14.25 -23.55 -0.80
N ASP A 36 15.10 -22.51 -0.77
CA ASP A 36 15.32 -21.67 0.41
C ASP A 36 14.01 -20.94 0.78
N VAL A 37 13.34 -20.36 -0.21
CA VAL A 37 12.04 -19.71 0.04
C VAL A 37 11.00 -20.74 0.52
N HIS A 38 10.92 -21.90 -0.13
CA HIS A 38 9.98 -22.95 0.27
C HIS A 38 10.24 -23.48 1.69
N ASN A 39 11.50 -23.62 2.08
CA ASN A 39 11.89 -24.19 3.38
C ASN A 39 11.78 -23.17 4.53
N TYR A 40 11.93 -21.86 4.24
CA TYR A 40 12.06 -20.82 5.26
C TYR A 40 10.94 -19.78 5.21
N THR A 41 9.89 -20.00 4.42
CA THR A 41 8.66 -19.23 4.47
C THR A 41 7.44 -20.13 4.63
N ASP A 42 6.37 -19.56 5.20
CA ASP A 42 5.07 -20.21 5.22
C ASP A 42 4.34 -20.09 3.86
N ILE A 43 3.14 -20.64 3.78
CA ILE A 43 2.30 -20.63 2.56
C ILE A 43 1.88 -19.21 2.12
N TYR A 44 2.02 -18.23 2.99
CA TYR A 44 1.72 -16.83 2.73
C TYR A 44 2.96 -16.02 2.37
N GLY A 45 4.15 -16.63 2.43
CA GLY A 45 5.43 -15.99 2.17
C GLY A 45 5.99 -15.22 3.37
N LYS A 46 5.47 -15.45 4.58
CA LYS A 46 6.05 -14.96 5.82
C LYS A 46 7.26 -15.82 6.17
N VAL A 47 8.41 -15.19 6.41
CA VAL A 47 9.62 -15.88 6.87
C VAL A 47 9.35 -16.48 8.24
N ILE A 48 9.64 -17.78 8.39
CA ILE A 48 9.46 -18.48 9.65
C ILE A 48 10.46 -18.00 10.71
N SER A 49 10.17 -18.21 11.98
CA SER A 49 11.14 -17.93 13.05
C SER A 49 12.25 -18.96 13.09
N GLY A 50 13.43 -18.58 13.61
CA GLY A 50 14.61 -19.47 13.60
C GLY A 50 14.45 -20.77 14.41
N ASP A 51 13.57 -20.78 15.42
CA ASP A 51 13.19 -21.98 16.20
C ASP A 51 12.32 -22.97 15.40
N GLN A 52 11.68 -22.52 14.35
CA GLN A 52 10.90 -23.35 13.41
C GLN A 52 11.75 -23.89 12.25
N ALA A 53 12.97 -23.37 12.07
CA ALA A 53 13.83 -23.76 10.97
C ALA A 53 14.42 -25.16 11.22
N TYR A 54 14.20 -26.06 10.26
CA TYR A 54 14.77 -27.41 10.29
C TYR A 54 16.30 -27.40 10.22
N ASP A 55 16.87 -26.51 9.42
CA ASP A 55 18.31 -26.32 9.25
C ASP A 55 18.68 -24.87 9.63
N THR A 56 19.26 -24.70 10.81
CA THR A 56 19.69 -23.39 11.32
C THR A 56 20.73 -22.72 10.43
N THR A 57 21.68 -23.48 9.86
CA THR A 57 22.73 -22.93 9.00
C THR A 57 22.14 -22.44 7.68
N GLY A 58 21.30 -23.23 7.05
CA GLY A 58 20.57 -22.84 5.85
C GLY A 58 19.67 -21.63 6.06
N TYR A 59 18.97 -21.59 7.20
CA TYR A 59 18.15 -20.45 7.58
C TYR A 59 18.95 -19.15 7.71
N LEU A 60 20.10 -19.19 8.39
CA LEU A 60 20.98 -18.02 8.52
C LEU A 60 21.54 -17.58 7.17
N ASN A 61 21.86 -18.49 6.27
CA ASN A 61 22.28 -18.19 4.91
C ASN A 61 21.16 -17.57 4.09
N PHE A 62 19.92 -18.01 4.28
CA PHE A 62 18.75 -17.40 3.66
C PHE A 62 18.55 -15.96 4.15
N LEU A 63 18.58 -15.71 5.46
CA LEU A 63 18.50 -14.35 6.01
C LEU A 63 19.62 -13.43 5.49
N TYR A 64 20.86 -13.96 5.43
CA TYR A 64 21.97 -13.20 4.83
C TYR A 64 21.73 -12.87 3.36
N SER A 65 21.06 -13.76 2.61
CA SER A 65 20.70 -13.50 1.21
C SER A 65 19.63 -12.41 1.08
N LEU A 66 18.66 -12.35 2.01
CA LEU A 66 17.68 -11.26 2.08
C LEU A 66 18.35 -9.90 2.40
N ASP A 67 19.28 -9.87 3.34
CA ASP A 67 20.03 -8.64 3.67
C ASP A 67 20.92 -8.19 2.49
N LYS A 68 21.50 -9.14 1.77
CA LYS A 68 22.25 -8.84 0.54
C LYS A 68 21.33 -8.25 -0.55
N LEU A 69 20.13 -8.81 -0.71
CA LEU A 69 19.11 -8.30 -1.63
C LEU A 69 18.70 -6.87 -1.26
N ALA A 70 18.52 -6.59 0.03
CA ALA A 70 18.21 -5.27 0.54
C ALA A 70 19.31 -4.24 0.19
N LYS A 71 20.56 -4.58 0.47
CA LYS A 71 21.72 -3.71 0.18
C LYS A 71 21.84 -3.38 -1.31
N TRP A 72 21.64 -4.36 -2.17
CA TRP A 72 21.68 -4.13 -3.61
C TRP A 72 20.50 -3.32 -4.12
N GLY A 73 19.29 -3.61 -3.65
CA GLY A 73 18.10 -2.82 -3.98
C GLY A 73 18.25 -1.36 -3.59
N ALA A 74 18.94 -1.08 -2.50
CA ALA A 74 19.23 0.28 -2.02
C ALA A 74 20.53 0.90 -2.58
N GLY A 75 21.30 0.20 -3.43
CA GLY A 75 22.51 0.72 -4.05
C GLY A 75 23.80 0.60 -3.26
N VAL A 76 23.79 0.06 -2.04
CA VAL A 76 24.97 -0.08 -1.18
C VAL A 76 26.03 -0.98 -1.80
N GLY A 77 25.62 -1.97 -2.60
CA GLY A 77 26.54 -2.86 -3.32
C GLY A 77 27.46 -2.14 -4.31
N ASN A 78 27.09 -0.94 -4.77
CA ASN A 78 27.86 -0.09 -5.66
C ASN A 78 28.66 1.01 -4.95
N GLY A 79 28.68 1.04 -3.61
CA GLY A 79 29.34 2.05 -2.82
C GLY A 79 28.58 3.37 -2.68
N GLU A 80 27.35 3.43 -3.23
CA GLU A 80 26.45 4.58 -3.13
C GLU A 80 25.14 4.13 -2.51
N ALA A 81 24.61 4.93 -1.62
CA ALA A 81 23.32 4.68 -0.97
C ALA A 81 22.54 5.98 -0.86
N TYR A 82 21.64 6.17 -1.81
CA TYR A 82 20.68 7.27 -1.82
C TYR A 82 19.30 6.72 -2.16
N VAL A 83 18.27 7.38 -1.67
CA VAL A 83 16.89 7.03 -2.04
C VAL A 83 16.71 7.19 -3.55
N GLY A 84 16.43 6.08 -4.24
CA GLY A 84 16.23 6.05 -5.69
C GLY A 84 17.49 5.76 -6.53
N ASP A 85 18.66 5.63 -5.93
CA ASP A 85 19.93 5.38 -6.65
C ASP A 85 20.33 3.90 -6.69
N GLY A 86 19.57 3.03 -6.02
CA GLY A 86 19.80 1.59 -6.00
C GLY A 86 19.32 0.85 -7.24
N HIS A 87 19.65 -0.45 -7.29
CA HIS A 87 19.09 -1.37 -8.27
C HIS A 87 17.67 -1.80 -7.86
N GLU A 88 16.80 -0.81 -7.60
CA GLU A 88 15.43 -1.04 -7.13
C GLU A 88 14.62 -1.95 -8.06
N THR A 89 15.04 -2.09 -9.32
CA THR A 89 14.37 -2.98 -10.28
C THR A 89 14.35 -4.44 -9.85
N ILE A 90 15.34 -4.88 -9.06
CA ILE A 90 15.33 -6.25 -8.51
C ILE A 90 14.24 -6.43 -7.44
N LEU A 91 13.83 -5.37 -6.77
CA LEU A 91 12.75 -5.39 -5.78
C LEU A 91 11.36 -5.49 -6.43
N ARG A 92 11.25 -5.24 -7.76
CA ARG A 92 9.98 -5.39 -8.49
C ARG A 92 9.49 -6.83 -8.57
N PHE A 93 10.36 -7.80 -8.35
CA PHE A 93 9.99 -9.21 -8.34
C PHE A 93 9.21 -9.59 -7.08
N ILE A 94 9.36 -8.83 -5.99
CA ILE A 94 8.63 -9.08 -4.75
C ILE A 94 7.29 -8.36 -4.81
N ASP A 95 6.20 -9.10 -4.70
CA ASP A 95 4.83 -8.59 -4.68
C ASP A 95 4.18 -8.77 -3.30
N PHE A 96 3.47 -7.74 -2.87
CA PHE A 96 2.61 -7.74 -1.69
C PHE A 96 1.14 -7.78 -2.10
N THR A 97 0.40 -8.74 -1.59
CA THR A 97 -1.06 -8.77 -1.69
C THR A 97 -1.63 -8.37 -0.33
N PHE A 98 -2.47 -7.35 -0.28
CA PHE A 98 -3.09 -6.87 0.96
C PHE A 98 -4.54 -6.44 0.73
N ILE A 99 -5.30 -6.37 1.81
CA ILE A 99 -6.68 -5.87 1.82
C ILE A 99 -6.70 -4.54 2.56
N THR A 100 -7.50 -3.61 2.08
CA THR A 100 -7.89 -2.40 2.79
C THR A 100 -9.36 -2.49 3.15
N GLU A 101 -9.68 -2.32 4.44
CA GLU A 101 -11.04 -2.29 4.96
C GLU A 101 -11.36 -0.92 5.54
N GLY A 102 -12.49 -0.35 5.15
CA GLY A 102 -12.95 0.94 5.65
C GLY A 102 -12.20 2.15 5.11
N LEU A 103 -11.28 1.97 4.16
CA LEU A 103 -10.60 3.09 3.50
C LEU A 103 -11.59 3.82 2.58
N HIS A 104 -11.73 5.13 2.74
CA HIS A 104 -12.66 5.89 1.90
C HIS A 104 -12.24 5.94 0.43
N ARG A 105 -13.21 6.09 -0.46
CA ARG A 105 -13.00 5.97 -1.91
C ARG A 105 -11.95 6.94 -2.44
N GLY A 106 -11.96 8.19 -1.98
CA GLY A 106 -10.96 9.18 -2.40
C GLY A 106 -9.52 8.79 -2.03
N ALA A 107 -9.30 8.18 -0.86
CA ALA A 107 -7.97 7.69 -0.48
C ALA A 107 -7.56 6.43 -1.25
N GLN A 108 -8.53 5.59 -1.64
CA GLN A 108 -8.27 4.48 -2.56
C GLN A 108 -7.86 4.97 -3.95
N ASP A 109 -8.48 6.06 -4.44
CA ASP A 109 -8.12 6.67 -5.72
C ASP A 109 -6.73 7.31 -5.64
N ASP A 110 -6.38 7.90 -4.50
CA ASP A 110 -5.04 8.41 -4.23
C ASP A 110 -3.97 7.30 -4.24
N LEU A 111 -4.26 6.15 -3.66
CA LEU A 111 -3.37 4.98 -3.68
C LEU A 111 -3.24 4.43 -5.11
N ASP A 112 -4.34 4.34 -5.85
CA ASP A 112 -4.40 3.84 -7.21
C ASP A 112 -3.74 4.78 -8.23
N ALA A 113 -3.73 6.09 -7.99
CA ALA A 113 -3.09 7.07 -8.86
C ALA A 113 -1.58 6.80 -9.07
N HIS A 114 -0.93 6.05 -8.18
CA HIS A 114 0.44 5.59 -8.34
C HIS A 114 0.57 4.29 -9.14
N ALA A 115 -0.55 3.58 -9.35
CA ALA A 115 -0.59 2.33 -10.09
C ALA A 115 -0.34 2.47 -11.59
N VAL A 116 -0.56 3.66 -12.16
CA VAL A 116 -0.49 3.90 -13.60
C VAL A 116 0.93 3.70 -14.18
N ARG A 117 1.96 3.83 -13.36
CA ARG A 117 3.35 3.59 -13.79
C ARG A 117 3.81 2.15 -13.59
N PHE A 118 3.11 1.42 -12.77
CA PHE A 118 3.61 0.20 -12.18
C PHE A 118 2.46 -0.79 -12.12
N ASN A 119 2.53 -1.87 -12.67
CA ASN A 119 1.59 -2.96 -12.85
C ASN A 119 0.79 -3.39 -11.57
N ASN A 120 0.30 -2.42 -10.80
CA ASN A 120 -0.53 -2.66 -9.64
C ASN A 120 -1.88 -3.25 -10.07
N ARG A 121 -2.35 -4.19 -9.29
CA ARG A 121 -3.64 -4.82 -9.51
C ARG A 121 -4.55 -4.52 -8.34
N ILE A 122 -5.72 -3.98 -8.64
CA ILE A 122 -6.73 -3.64 -7.63
C ILE A 122 -8.09 -4.21 -8.04
N VAL A 123 -8.78 -4.79 -7.07
CA VAL A 123 -10.21 -5.09 -7.17
C VAL A 123 -10.90 -4.45 -5.97
N ARG A 124 -11.85 -3.59 -6.25
CA ARG A 124 -12.64 -2.85 -5.24
C ARG A 124 -14.03 -3.45 -5.12
N ALA A 125 -14.63 -3.32 -3.93
CA ALA A 125 -16.04 -3.62 -3.75
C ALA A 125 -16.87 -2.79 -4.74
N SER A 126 -17.76 -3.47 -5.46
CA SER A 126 -18.58 -2.83 -6.49
C SER A 126 -19.69 -2.02 -5.86
N THR A 127 -19.75 -0.72 -6.17
CA THR A 127 -20.87 0.15 -5.79
C THR A 127 -22.20 -0.23 -6.48
N ARG A 128 -22.17 -1.12 -7.46
CA ARG A 128 -23.38 -1.66 -8.10
C ARG A 128 -23.93 -2.90 -7.40
N LEU A 129 -23.06 -3.70 -6.76
CA LEU A 129 -23.38 -5.02 -6.22
C LEU A 129 -23.41 -5.05 -4.69
N ALA A 130 -22.60 -4.24 -4.04
CA ALA A 130 -22.58 -4.13 -2.59
C ALA A 130 -23.53 -3.03 -2.10
N HIS A 131 -24.20 -3.27 -0.98
CA HIS A 131 -24.82 -2.20 -0.22
C HIS A 131 -23.71 -1.42 0.46
N PHE A 132 -23.70 -0.12 0.25
CA PHE A 132 -22.90 0.82 1.02
C PHE A 132 -23.89 1.55 1.92
N ASP A 133 -23.68 1.47 3.22
CA ASP A 133 -24.37 2.33 4.16
C ASP A 133 -23.94 3.77 3.85
N ASP A 134 -24.87 4.73 4.01
CA ASP A 134 -24.60 6.15 3.77
C ASP A 134 -23.63 6.74 4.81
N GLU A 135 -23.06 5.90 5.67
CA GLU A 135 -22.07 6.30 6.66
C GLU A 135 -20.77 6.74 5.99
N LYS A 136 -20.29 7.89 6.42
CA LYS A 136 -18.95 8.36 6.07
C LYS A 136 -17.91 7.50 6.79
N SER A 137 -16.74 7.32 6.19
CA SER A 137 -15.57 6.78 6.86
C SER A 137 -15.36 7.46 8.22
N ASP A 138 -14.94 6.71 9.23
CA ASP A 138 -14.73 7.19 10.60
C ASP A 138 -13.82 8.42 10.67
N TRP A 139 -12.88 8.53 9.74
CA TRP A 139 -11.99 9.68 9.66
C TRP A 139 -12.73 11.00 9.40
N TYR A 140 -13.86 10.95 8.70
CA TYR A 140 -14.67 12.15 8.41
C TYR A 140 -15.67 12.48 9.52
N LYS A 141 -15.93 11.58 10.47
CA LYS A 141 -16.85 11.83 11.59
C LYS A 141 -16.39 13.07 12.38
N GLY A 142 -17.31 14.01 12.58
CA GLY A 142 -17.05 15.28 13.26
C GLY A 142 -16.22 16.30 12.46
N LYS A 143 -15.83 16.01 11.20
CA LYS A 143 -15.11 16.93 10.33
C LYS A 143 -15.95 17.47 9.17
N ILE A 144 -16.96 16.69 8.75
CA ILE A 144 -17.89 17.07 7.70
C ILE A 144 -19.30 16.86 8.23
N LEU A 145 -20.09 17.94 8.22
CA LEU A 145 -21.51 17.87 8.51
C LEU A 145 -22.29 17.56 7.23
N SER A 146 -23.32 16.74 7.34
CA SER A 146 -24.33 16.63 6.29
C SER A 146 -25.14 17.92 6.21
N VAL A 147 -25.88 18.10 5.12
CA VAL A 147 -26.78 19.27 5.00
C VAL A 147 -27.83 19.23 6.11
N ALA A 148 -28.37 18.06 6.42
CA ALA A 148 -29.32 17.87 7.50
C ALA A 148 -28.74 18.30 8.87
N ASP A 149 -27.52 17.84 9.20
CA ASP A 149 -26.84 18.23 10.45
C ASP A 149 -26.54 19.72 10.49
N ALA A 150 -26.06 20.31 9.38
CA ALA A 150 -25.76 21.74 9.31
C ALA A 150 -26.99 22.63 9.49
N LEU A 151 -28.15 22.20 8.99
CA LEU A 151 -29.41 22.86 9.14
C LEU A 151 -30.16 22.50 10.44
N LYS A 152 -29.60 21.59 11.23
CA LYS A 152 -30.23 21.03 12.45
C LYS A 152 -31.61 20.44 12.18
N ILE A 153 -31.75 19.77 11.05
CA ILE A 153 -32.94 19.01 10.67
C ILE A 153 -32.60 17.53 10.69
N THR A 154 -33.57 16.69 10.90
CA THR A 154 -33.41 15.23 10.80
C THR A 154 -33.65 14.78 9.35
N ASP A 155 -33.09 13.65 8.95
CA ASP A 155 -33.21 13.13 7.58
C ASP A 155 -34.68 12.88 7.19
N ASP A 156 -35.55 12.58 8.17
CA ASP A 156 -36.98 12.43 7.99
C ASP A 156 -37.71 13.77 7.70
N MET A 157 -37.08 14.90 8.01
CA MET A 157 -37.59 16.23 7.63
C MET A 157 -37.27 16.60 6.18
N LEU A 158 -36.34 15.89 5.53
CA LEU A 158 -36.11 16.08 4.12
C LEU A 158 -37.24 15.39 3.34
N PRO A 159 -37.86 16.08 2.38
CA PRO A 159 -38.89 15.45 1.56
C PRO A 159 -38.34 14.18 0.90
N THR A 160 -39.02 13.06 1.12
CA THR A 160 -38.66 11.79 0.42
C THR A 160 -38.84 11.89 -1.08
N MET A 161 -39.65 12.83 -1.53
CA MET A 161 -39.98 13.07 -2.93
C MET A 161 -40.24 14.55 -3.15
N ILE A 162 -39.70 15.10 -4.22
CA ILE A 162 -39.94 16.43 -4.68
C ILE A 162 -40.32 16.40 -6.18
N SER A 163 -41.03 17.44 -6.66
CA SER A 163 -41.26 17.67 -8.09
C SER A 163 -40.68 19.01 -8.48
N ASP A 164 -40.01 19.07 -9.62
CA ASP A 164 -39.54 20.34 -10.21
C ASP A 164 -40.65 21.03 -11.01
N GLU A 165 -40.33 22.20 -11.59
CA GLU A 165 -41.25 23.02 -12.35
C GLU A 165 -41.78 22.32 -13.61
N ASP A 166 -41.04 21.38 -14.17
CA ASP A 166 -41.40 20.58 -15.34
C ASP A 166 -42.25 19.37 -14.96
N GLY A 167 -42.52 19.15 -13.66
CA GLY A 167 -43.28 18.03 -13.15
C GLY A 167 -42.46 16.72 -13.04
N THR A 168 -41.12 16.77 -13.22
CA THR A 168 -40.25 15.65 -13.01
C THR A 168 -40.19 15.30 -11.51
N VAL A 169 -40.38 14.05 -11.17
CA VAL A 169 -40.36 13.56 -9.78
C VAL A 169 -38.98 13.06 -9.42
N TRP A 170 -38.44 13.52 -8.27
CA TRP A 170 -37.16 13.18 -7.71
C TRP A 170 -37.33 12.53 -6.34
N ILE A 171 -36.60 11.46 -6.09
CA ILE A 171 -36.67 10.66 -4.85
C ILE A 171 -35.37 10.78 -4.09
N TYR A 172 -35.44 11.11 -2.81
CA TYR A 172 -34.28 11.25 -1.91
C TYR A 172 -33.60 9.88 -1.66
N ARG A 173 -32.27 9.86 -1.69
CA ARG A 173 -31.42 8.69 -1.49
C ARG A 173 -30.25 8.99 -0.56
N GLY A 174 -30.49 9.62 0.57
CA GLY A 174 -29.50 9.88 1.63
C GLY A 174 -28.44 10.94 1.28
N ASN A 175 -27.93 10.97 0.06
CA ASN A 175 -26.89 11.90 -0.40
C ASN A 175 -27.36 12.83 -1.54
N GLY A 176 -28.59 12.67 -2.01
CA GLY A 176 -29.14 13.48 -3.08
C GLY A 176 -30.46 12.94 -3.59
N TYR A 177 -30.99 13.63 -4.57
CA TYR A 177 -32.25 13.26 -5.22
C TYR A 177 -31.96 12.59 -6.57
N VAL A 178 -32.61 11.45 -6.84
CA VAL A 178 -32.54 10.71 -8.09
C VAL A 178 -33.90 10.78 -8.78
N ARG A 179 -33.90 11.00 -10.09
CA ARG A 179 -35.11 10.99 -10.90
C ARG A 179 -35.86 9.66 -10.76
N SER A 180 -37.17 9.72 -10.55
CA SER A 180 -37.98 8.56 -10.18
C SER A 180 -37.93 7.41 -11.18
N ASP A 181 -37.82 7.71 -12.48
CA ASP A 181 -37.73 6.73 -13.56
C ASP A 181 -36.35 6.05 -13.63
N LEU A 182 -35.32 6.63 -12.97
CA LEU A 182 -33.95 6.09 -12.94
C LEU A 182 -33.58 5.44 -11.60
N ILE A 183 -34.51 5.36 -10.66
CA ILE A 183 -34.22 4.86 -9.32
C ILE A 183 -33.78 3.40 -9.28
N GLY A 184 -34.11 2.62 -10.32
CA GLY A 184 -33.63 1.24 -10.52
C GLY A 184 -32.28 1.15 -11.20
N ASP A 185 -31.77 2.25 -11.74
CA ASP A 185 -30.47 2.30 -12.40
C ASP A 185 -29.34 2.45 -11.39
N LYS A 186 -28.60 1.35 -11.17
CA LYS A 186 -27.49 1.30 -10.21
C LYS A 186 -26.34 2.23 -10.58
N ASP A 187 -26.15 2.56 -11.85
CA ASP A 187 -25.10 3.49 -12.29
C ASP A 187 -25.49 4.94 -11.98
N VAL A 188 -26.75 5.28 -12.07
CA VAL A 188 -27.24 6.60 -11.65
C VAL A 188 -27.20 6.73 -10.13
N LEU A 189 -27.67 5.71 -9.39
CA LEU A 189 -27.63 5.71 -7.91
C LEU A 189 -26.22 5.90 -7.36
N ARG A 190 -25.21 5.24 -7.95
CA ARG A 190 -23.81 5.44 -7.49
C ARG A 190 -23.31 6.86 -7.63
N GLY A 191 -23.91 7.68 -8.48
CA GLY A 191 -23.61 9.12 -8.60
C GLY A 191 -23.97 9.93 -7.35
N THR A 192 -24.82 9.40 -6.48
CA THR A 192 -25.16 10.02 -5.19
C THR A 192 -24.14 9.68 -4.08
N TYR A 193 -23.27 8.70 -4.28
CA TYR A 193 -22.30 8.29 -3.27
C TYR A 193 -21.13 9.26 -3.19
N PRO A 194 -20.82 9.80 -1.99
CA PRO A 194 -19.67 10.67 -1.81
C PRO A 194 -18.35 9.89 -1.85
N LEU A 195 -17.25 10.55 -2.17
CA LEU A 195 -15.90 9.99 -2.11
C LEU A 195 -15.47 9.57 -0.69
N SER A 196 -16.18 10.04 0.34
CA SER A 196 -15.97 9.68 1.75
C SER A 196 -16.53 8.32 2.13
N ILE A 197 -17.19 7.62 1.23
CA ILE A 197 -17.74 6.28 1.48
C ILE A 197 -16.62 5.28 1.81
N PRO A 198 -16.69 4.56 2.92
CA PRO A 198 -15.73 3.49 3.23
C PRO A 198 -15.97 2.31 2.27
N SER A 199 -14.89 1.68 1.86
CA SER A 199 -14.95 0.56 0.93
C SER A 199 -13.83 -0.44 1.22
N THR A 200 -14.03 -1.67 0.79
CA THR A 200 -13.02 -2.73 0.87
C THR A 200 -12.40 -2.95 -0.52
N ALA A 201 -11.09 -3.14 -0.54
CA ALA A 201 -10.37 -3.48 -1.76
C ALA A 201 -9.25 -4.48 -1.49
N ILE A 202 -8.98 -5.33 -2.47
CA ILE A 202 -7.77 -6.15 -2.51
C ILE A 202 -6.79 -5.53 -3.50
N TRP A 203 -5.53 -5.47 -3.09
CA TRP A 203 -4.44 -4.86 -3.82
C TRP A 203 -3.32 -5.85 -4.03
N LYS A 204 -2.64 -5.72 -5.17
CA LYS A 204 -1.34 -6.34 -5.39
C LYS A 204 -0.38 -5.27 -5.91
N ILE A 205 0.71 -5.05 -5.18
CA ILE A 205 1.72 -4.02 -5.47
C ILE A 205 3.11 -4.63 -5.30
N ASN A 206 4.05 -4.29 -6.16
CA ASN A 206 5.43 -4.71 -5.96
C ASN A 206 6.17 -3.85 -4.92
N PHE A 207 7.29 -4.35 -4.45
CA PHE A 207 8.09 -3.72 -3.39
C PHE A 207 8.54 -2.29 -3.75
N GLN A 208 9.07 -2.10 -4.96
CA GLN A 208 9.55 -0.79 -5.40
C GLN A 208 8.42 0.23 -5.41
N ASP A 209 7.25 -0.16 -5.89
CA ASP A 209 6.09 0.73 -5.99
C ASP A 209 5.53 1.08 -4.61
N LEU A 210 5.45 0.10 -3.70
CA LEU A 210 5.01 0.37 -2.33
C LEU A 210 5.96 1.34 -1.62
N ARG A 211 7.27 1.16 -1.82
CA ARG A 211 8.30 2.08 -1.32
C ARG A 211 8.11 3.49 -1.89
N HIS A 212 7.84 3.59 -3.19
CA HIS A 212 7.54 4.87 -3.83
C HIS A 212 6.25 5.51 -3.28
N VAL A 213 5.20 4.72 -3.07
CA VAL A 213 3.95 5.19 -2.42
C VAL A 213 4.26 5.72 -1.03
N TYR A 214 5.03 4.98 -0.21
CA TYR A 214 5.43 5.43 1.11
C TYR A 214 6.13 6.80 1.05
N MET A 215 7.14 6.95 0.20
CA MET A 215 7.85 8.22 0.03
C MET A 215 6.92 9.36 -0.39
N ARG A 216 6.00 9.10 -1.31
CA ARG A 216 5.13 10.14 -1.86
C ARG A 216 3.98 10.49 -0.93
N ARG A 217 3.42 9.54 -0.21
CA ARG A 217 2.21 9.74 0.58
C ARG A 217 2.48 9.94 2.06
N ASN A 218 3.48 9.28 2.63
CA ASN A 218 3.80 9.43 4.05
C ASN A 218 4.79 10.55 4.33
N ILE A 219 5.76 10.77 3.44
CA ILE A 219 6.86 11.72 3.67
C ILE A 219 6.58 13.09 3.04
N LYS A 220 6.20 13.13 1.75
CA LYS A 220 6.25 14.37 0.95
C LYS A 220 4.92 15.11 0.82
N THR A 221 3.81 14.56 1.27
CA THR A 221 2.51 15.12 0.90
C THR A 221 1.51 15.35 2.02
N THR A 222 0.49 16.10 1.65
CA THR A 222 -0.77 16.29 2.36
C THR A 222 -1.78 15.17 2.12
N ALA A 223 -1.32 13.93 1.87
CA ALA A 223 -2.23 12.79 1.69
C ALA A 223 -3.16 12.61 2.88
N ALA A 224 -4.31 12.00 2.65
CA ALA A 224 -5.27 11.72 3.71
C ALA A 224 -4.58 11.00 4.88
N PRO A 225 -4.73 11.48 6.12
CA PRO A 225 -4.11 10.85 7.31
C PRO A 225 -4.43 9.36 7.44
N GLU A 226 -5.65 8.99 7.07
CA GLU A 226 -6.13 7.61 7.02
C GLU A 226 -5.27 6.73 6.09
N LEU A 227 -4.90 7.25 4.91
CA LEU A 227 -4.01 6.55 3.98
C LEU A 227 -2.59 6.42 4.55
N LYS A 228 -2.07 7.47 5.20
CA LYS A 228 -0.74 7.43 5.84
C LYS A 228 -0.70 6.36 6.94
N GLU A 229 -1.69 6.35 7.80
CA GLU A 229 -1.81 5.35 8.88
C GLU A 229 -1.88 3.93 8.32
N GLY A 230 -2.68 3.71 7.26
CA GLY A 230 -2.80 2.39 6.64
C GLY A 230 -1.49 1.91 6.00
N ILE A 231 -0.73 2.79 5.35
CA ILE A 231 0.58 2.45 4.78
C ILE A 231 1.60 2.15 5.89
N GLU A 232 1.56 2.84 7.03
CA GLU A 232 2.40 2.50 8.20
C GLU A 232 2.04 1.12 8.76
N GLN A 233 0.75 0.81 8.94
CA GLN A 233 0.29 -0.53 9.36
C GLN A 233 0.81 -1.62 8.41
N LEU A 234 0.80 -1.37 7.10
CA LEU A 234 1.30 -2.30 6.11
C LEU A 234 2.83 -2.46 6.21
N ALA A 235 3.57 -1.37 6.41
CA ALA A 235 5.02 -1.40 6.59
C ALA A 235 5.42 -2.18 7.85
N ASP A 236 4.71 -2.01 8.97
CA ASP A 236 4.92 -2.79 10.20
C ASP A 236 4.74 -4.29 9.97
N GLN A 237 3.68 -4.69 9.25
CA GLN A 237 3.42 -6.08 8.93
C GLN A 237 4.49 -6.66 7.99
N ILE A 238 4.98 -5.87 7.02
CA ILE A 238 6.04 -6.32 6.12
C ILE A 238 7.35 -6.53 6.90
N GLU A 239 7.70 -5.64 7.83
CA GLU A 239 8.87 -5.82 8.70
C GLU A 239 8.76 -7.06 9.59
N GLU A 240 7.56 -7.37 10.08
CA GLU A 240 7.30 -8.61 10.83
C GLU A 240 7.43 -9.86 9.95
N TRP A 241 6.95 -9.80 8.69
CA TRP A 241 6.92 -10.94 7.79
C TRP A 241 8.25 -11.22 7.11
N ILE A 242 9.02 -10.18 6.85
CA ILE A 242 10.34 -10.25 6.21
C ILE A 242 11.37 -9.64 7.19
N PRO A 243 12.00 -10.45 8.03
CA PRO A 243 12.97 -9.97 9.01
C PRO A 243 14.23 -9.40 8.34
N GLY A 244 15.01 -8.64 9.09
CA GLY A 244 16.24 -8.03 8.62
C GLY A 244 16.04 -6.72 7.87
N ASP A 245 17.03 -6.36 7.07
CA ASP A 245 17.04 -5.05 6.39
C ASP A 245 16.02 -4.98 5.25
N LEU A 246 15.70 -6.12 4.62
CA LEU A 246 14.79 -6.14 3.46
C LEU A 246 13.39 -5.64 3.85
N GLY A 247 12.77 -6.17 4.89
CA GLY A 247 11.45 -5.71 5.32
C GLY A 247 11.42 -4.22 5.68
N LYS A 248 12.49 -3.72 6.28
CA LYS A 248 12.61 -2.31 6.66
C LYS A 248 12.72 -1.34 5.50
N LEU A 249 13.15 -1.79 4.32
CA LEU A 249 13.35 -0.91 3.16
C LEU A 249 12.10 -0.19 2.67
N ILE A 250 10.89 -0.58 3.10
CA ILE A 250 9.69 0.18 2.76
C ILE A 250 9.79 1.61 3.27
N ARG A 251 10.29 1.79 4.51
CA ARG A 251 10.39 3.10 5.18
C ARG A 251 11.81 3.51 5.57
N HIS A 252 12.81 2.68 5.26
CA HIS A 252 14.22 2.97 5.52
C HIS A 252 15.04 2.89 4.25
N ASP A 253 16.20 3.51 4.28
CA ASP A 253 17.24 3.39 3.26
C ASP A 253 18.61 3.44 3.91
N TYR A 254 19.65 3.03 3.18
CA TYR A 254 21.02 3.12 3.66
C TYR A 254 21.56 4.52 3.45
N ALA A 255 22.01 5.15 4.52
CA ALA A 255 22.74 6.40 4.49
C ALA A 255 24.23 6.15 4.76
N LYS A 256 25.10 6.82 4.02
CA LYS A 256 26.54 6.78 4.22
C LYS A 256 26.89 7.58 5.49
N VAL A 257 27.46 6.91 6.49
CA VAL A 257 27.84 7.52 7.79
C VAL A 257 29.35 7.59 7.99
N GLY A 258 30.13 6.95 7.09
CA GLY A 258 31.60 6.95 7.10
C GLY A 258 32.16 6.62 5.70
N GLU A 259 33.47 6.48 5.57
CA GLU A 259 34.14 6.30 4.25
C GLU A 259 33.62 5.03 3.53
N ASN A 260 33.42 3.92 4.25
CA ASN A 260 32.84 2.68 3.75
C ASN A 260 31.76 2.13 4.69
N GLU A 261 31.12 2.99 5.47
CA GLU A 261 30.15 2.62 6.45
C GLU A 261 28.76 3.14 6.06
N TYR A 262 27.79 2.24 6.04
CA TYR A 262 26.41 2.53 5.73
C TYR A 262 25.52 2.08 6.88
N LYS A 263 24.53 2.90 7.21
CA LYS A 263 23.55 2.62 8.26
C LYS A 263 22.15 2.74 7.68
N LEU A 264 21.29 1.79 8.03
CA LEU A 264 19.88 1.87 7.71
C LEU A 264 19.21 2.95 8.55
N VAL A 265 18.62 3.95 7.91
CA VAL A 265 17.96 5.09 8.54
C VAL A 265 16.59 5.30 7.91
N HIS A 266 15.68 5.88 8.67
CA HIS A 266 14.35 6.19 8.16
C HIS A 266 14.42 7.20 7.00
N ILE A 267 13.66 6.97 5.92
CA ILE A 267 13.68 7.81 4.71
C ILE A 267 13.42 9.30 5.02
N HIS A 268 12.56 9.57 6.00
CA HIS A 268 12.30 10.93 6.48
C HIS A 268 13.56 11.65 6.96
N ASP A 269 14.46 10.95 7.64
CA ASP A 269 15.69 11.52 8.18
C ASP A 269 16.73 11.75 7.09
N ILE A 270 16.81 10.88 6.09
CA ILE A 270 17.68 11.08 4.92
C ILE A 270 17.29 12.37 4.18
N GLN A 271 16.02 12.64 3.99
CA GLN A 271 15.56 13.84 3.29
C GLN A 271 15.87 15.13 4.05
N LYS A 272 15.88 15.11 5.38
CA LYS A 272 16.33 16.27 6.18
C LYS A 272 17.81 16.58 5.97
N VAL A 273 18.63 15.54 5.79
CA VAL A 273 20.07 15.68 5.57
C VAL A 273 20.40 16.18 4.16
N TYR A 274 19.60 15.81 3.16
CA TYR A 274 19.88 16.08 1.74
C TYR A 274 19.06 17.23 1.13
N ASN A 275 18.22 17.92 1.86
CA ASN A 275 17.51 19.09 1.37
C ASN A 275 18.10 20.39 2.00
N PRO A 276 19.18 20.95 1.41
CA PRO A 276 19.84 22.14 1.97
C PRO A 276 18.95 23.39 1.94
N ARG A 277 17.73 23.32 1.38
CA ARG A 277 16.77 24.43 1.38
C ARG A 277 15.96 24.54 2.67
N ASP A 278 15.90 23.48 3.48
CA ASP A 278 15.17 23.47 4.76
C ASP A 278 16.08 23.85 5.95
N SER A 279 17.35 24.18 5.70
CA SER A 279 18.32 24.63 6.69
C SER A 279 18.54 26.15 6.70
N LYS A 280 17.53 26.92 6.25
CA LYS A 280 17.55 28.40 6.37
C LYS A 280 16.28 28.91 7.04
#